data_d9b8d56d734e977e261000dac54a7e8b
#
_entry.id   d9b8d56d734e977e261000dac54a7e8b
#
_cell.length_a   1.000
_cell.length_b   1.000
_cell.length_c   1.000
_cell.angle_alpha   90.00
_cell.angle_beta   90.00
_cell.angle_gamma   90.00
#
_symmetry.space_group_name_H-M   'P 1'
#
loop_
_entity.id
_entity.type
_entity.pdbx_description
1 polymer ?
#
loop_
_entity_poly.entity_id
_entity_poly.type
_entity_poly.pdbx_seq_one_letter_code
_entity_poly.pdbx_strand_id
1 'polypeptide(L)'
;MEAARVLKLREHDPVIYEKNNVLGGTFIPASAESYKGKLRELLAWYRRQMKELDVEVHLGKEIDSVEKFGDAPVIIATGSVPRVMKNIPGHERMIEACDYLNGRDVGERVVVIGGGLTGSEIAYELALQGKRPVIVEMKNDLVAQKGVCLANSSYLREWFELHEVPVYLETKLKEVKEHSVICTDKTGKEIEIPCDSVIGSVGYLPNPLERKGKNIYLV
;
A
#
# COMPACT_ATOMS: atom_id res chain seq x y z
N MET A 1 -10.89 -13.74 -1.57
CA MET A 1 -11.35 -14.59 -0.44
C MET A 1 -12.82 -14.33 -0.08
N GLU A 2 -13.29 -13.09 0.17
CA GLU A 2 -14.69 -12.87 0.58
C GLU A 2 -15.70 -13.34 -0.48
N ALA A 3 -15.49 -12.99 -1.75
CA ALA A 3 -16.37 -13.47 -2.82
C ALA A 3 -16.44 -15.01 -2.87
N ALA A 4 -15.30 -15.69 -2.76
CA ALA A 4 -15.28 -17.16 -2.74
C ALA A 4 -16.01 -17.73 -1.52
N ARG A 5 -15.82 -17.12 -0.33
CA ARG A 5 -16.53 -17.50 0.90
C ARG A 5 -18.06 -17.41 0.70
N VAL A 6 -18.54 -16.26 0.19
CA VAL A 6 -19.97 -16.05 -0.03
C VAL A 6 -20.51 -17.00 -1.09
N LEU A 7 -19.79 -17.22 -2.18
CA LEU A 7 -20.19 -18.17 -3.22
C LEU A 7 -20.31 -19.59 -2.65
N LYS A 8 -19.33 -20.04 -1.85
CA LYS A 8 -19.37 -21.37 -1.23
C LYS A 8 -20.54 -21.53 -0.26
N LEU A 9 -20.83 -20.51 0.55
CA LEU A 9 -22.01 -20.49 1.44
C LEU A 9 -23.34 -20.50 0.67
N ARG A 10 -23.33 -20.16 -0.61
CA ARG A 10 -24.48 -20.19 -1.53
C ARG A 10 -24.44 -21.41 -2.45
N GLU A 11 -23.71 -22.45 -2.06
CA GLU A 11 -23.66 -23.75 -2.75
C GLU A 11 -23.06 -23.68 -4.18
N HIS A 12 -22.16 -22.70 -4.42
CA HIS A 12 -21.33 -22.66 -5.62
C HIS A 12 -19.96 -23.23 -5.34
N ASP A 13 -19.23 -23.63 -6.39
CA ASP A 13 -17.86 -24.15 -6.29
C ASP A 13 -16.85 -23.17 -6.90
N PRO A 14 -16.45 -22.12 -6.15
CA PRO A 14 -15.44 -21.16 -6.59
C PRO A 14 -14.04 -21.75 -6.53
N VAL A 15 -13.19 -21.36 -7.49
CA VAL A 15 -11.76 -21.66 -7.50
C VAL A 15 -10.97 -20.35 -7.41
N ILE A 16 -9.97 -20.30 -6.54
CA ILE A 16 -9.08 -19.14 -6.42
C ILE A 16 -7.74 -19.44 -7.08
N TYR A 17 -7.31 -18.55 -7.96
CA TYR A 17 -5.94 -18.52 -8.50
C TYR A 17 -5.20 -17.32 -7.91
N GLU A 18 -4.10 -17.56 -7.22
CA GLU A 18 -3.27 -16.53 -6.59
C GLU A 18 -1.82 -16.69 -7.07
N LYS A 19 -1.23 -15.61 -7.57
CA LYS A 19 0.16 -15.61 -8.07
C LYS A 19 1.21 -15.81 -6.97
N ASN A 20 0.90 -15.36 -5.76
CA ASN A 20 1.78 -15.51 -4.60
C ASN A 20 1.58 -16.89 -3.94
N ASN A 21 2.51 -17.25 -3.08
CA ASN A 21 2.43 -18.50 -2.31
C ASN A 21 1.55 -18.39 -1.06
N VAL A 22 0.81 -17.26 -0.92
CA VAL A 22 -0.07 -17.01 0.22
C VAL A 22 -1.23 -16.11 -0.19
N LEU A 23 -2.44 -16.40 0.33
CA LEU A 23 -3.60 -15.55 0.13
C LEU A 23 -3.52 -14.26 0.94
N GLY A 24 -4.03 -13.15 0.38
CA GLY A 24 -4.16 -11.88 1.09
C GLY A 24 -3.81 -10.66 0.28
N GLY A 25 -2.94 -10.80 -0.74
CA GLY A 25 -2.58 -9.69 -1.63
C GLY A 25 -2.12 -8.46 -0.84
N THR A 26 -2.61 -7.29 -1.23
CA THR A 26 -2.28 -6.00 -0.58
C THR A 26 -2.80 -5.87 0.85
N PHE A 27 -3.69 -6.77 1.32
CA PHE A 27 -4.12 -6.78 2.71
C PHE A 27 -2.99 -7.21 3.67
N ILE A 28 -1.99 -7.96 3.18
CA ILE A 28 -0.82 -8.34 3.97
C ILE A 28 -0.04 -7.09 4.40
N PRO A 29 0.53 -6.28 3.49
CA PRO A 29 1.22 -5.05 3.88
C PRO A 29 0.28 -4.05 4.57
N ALA A 30 -0.99 -3.93 4.18
CA ALA A 30 -1.95 -3.04 4.83
C ALA A 30 -2.24 -3.37 6.30
N SER A 31 -1.87 -4.57 6.76
CA SER A 31 -2.03 -5.01 8.15
C SER A 31 -0.70 -5.12 8.93
N ALA A 32 0.40 -4.64 8.35
CA ALA A 32 1.74 -4.90 8.86
C ALA A 32 2.08 -4.11 10.13
N GLU A 33 1.62 -2.84 10.21
CA GLU A 33 1.97 -1.95 11.32
C GLU A 33 1.54 -2.53 12.67
N SER A 34 2.29 -2.23 13.72
CA SER A 34 2.18 -2.83 15.05
C SER A 34 0.77 -2.72 15.64
N TYR A 35 0.12 -1.59 15.45
CA TYR A 35 -1.22 -1.29 15.97
C TYR A 35 -2.38 -1.91 15.15
N LYS A 36 -2.10 -2.55 14.01
CA LYS A 36 -3.11 -3.17 13.12
C LYS A 36 -3.37 -4.66 13.41
N GLY A 37 -3.22 -5.11 14.66
CA GLY A 37 -3.42 -6.50 15.05
C GLY A 37 -4.76 -7.09 14.62
N LYS A 38 -5.84 -6.32 14.71
CA LYS A 38 -7.19 -6.76 14.31
C LYS A 38 -7.31 -7.05 12.80
N LEU A 39 -6.57 -6.33 11.97
CA LEU A 39 -6.54 -6.63 10.53
C LEU A 39 -5.80 -7.94 10.25
N ARG A 40 -4.72 -8.23 10.99
CA ARG A 40 -4.02 -9.53 10.89
C ARG A 40 -4.92 -10.69 11.35
N GLU A 41 -5.68 -10.52 12.42
CA GLU A 41 -6.67 -11.51 12.88
C GLU A 41 -7.75 -11.75 11.80
N LEU A 42 -8.25 -10.70 11.16
CA LEU A 42 -9.23 -10.80 10.07
C LEU A 42 -8.65 -11.54 8.86
N LEU A 43 -7.41 -11.24 8.47
CA LEU A 43 -6.73 -11.94 7.39
C LEU A 43 -6.56 -13.44 7.69
N ALA A 44 -6.16 -13.75 8.93
CA ALA A 44 -6.03 -15.12 9.39
C ALA A 44 -7.40 -15.85 9.39
N TRP A 45 -8.47 -15.15 9.77
CA TRP A 45 -9.82 -15.68 9.70
C TRP A 45 -10.25 -16.00 8.26
N TYR A 46 -9.99 -15.10 7.29
CA TYR A 46 -10.28 -15.37 5.88
C TYR A 46 -9.55 -16.61 5.36
N ARG A 47 -8.27 -16.76 5.72
CA ARG A 47 -7.48 -17.93 5.33
C ARG A 47 -8.04 -19.24 5.93
N ARG A 48 -8.53 -19.19 7.19
CA ARG A 48 -9.22 -20.34 7.80
C ARG A 48 -10.53 -20.64 7.09
N GLN A 49 -11.34 -19.61 6.77
CA GLN A 49 -12.60 -19.79 6.04
C GLN A 49 -12.41 -20.48 4.69
N MET A 50 -11.34 -20.19 3.95
CA MET A 50 -11.04 -20.89 2.69
C MET A 50 -10.84 -22.39 2.93
N LYS A 51 -10.18 -22.76 4.02
CA LYS A 51 -9.96 -24.17 4.40
C LYS A 51 -11.22 -24.85 4.93
N GLU A 52 -11.93 -24.21 5.87
CA GLU A 52 -13.12 -24.76 6.52
C GLU A 52 -14.27 -24.99 5.52
N LEU A 53 -14.38 -24.12 4.51
CA LEU A 53 -15.38 -24.21 3.46
C LEU A 53 -14.92 -25.06 2.26
N ASP A 54 -13.75 -25.66 2.33
CA ASP A 54 -13.16 -26.48 1.26
C ASP A 54 -13.16 -25.73 -0.10
N VAL A 55 -12.67 -24.48 -0.09
CA VAL A 55 -12.49 -23.70 -1.33
C VAL A 55 -11.23 -24.15 -2.03
N GLU A 56 -11.34 -24.52 -3.30
CA GLU A 56 -10.17 -24.86 -4.12
C GLU A 56 -9.28 -23.64 -4.34
N VAL A 57 -7.98 -23.75 -3.98
CA VAL A 57 -7.02 -22.64 -4.06
C VAL A 57 -5.74 -23.08 -4.73
N HIS A 58 -5.36 -22.41 -5.81
CA HIS A 58 -4.10 -22.60 -6.53
C HIS A 58 -3.16 -21.43 -6.22
N LEU A 59 -2.19 -21.67 -5.33
CA LEU A 59 -1.13 -20.70 -5.01
C LEU A 59 0.03 -20.79 -6.01
N GLY A 60 0.81 -19.72 -6.14
CA GLY A 60 1.92 -19.62 -7.10
C GLY A 60 1.45 -19.70 -8.56
N LYS A 61 0.17 -19.41 -8.82
CA LYS A 61 -0.44 -19.54 -10.13
C LYS A 61 -0.90 -18.19 -10.66
N GLU A 62 -0.07 -17.55 -11.44
CA GLU A 62 -0.42 -16.31 -12.13
C GLU A 62 -1.34 -16.60 -13.33
N ILE A 63 -2.38 -15.80 -13.46
CA ILE A 63 -3.31 -15.80 -14.57
C ILE A 63 -3.05 -14.56 -15.41
N ASP A 64 -2.67 -14.76 -16.66
CA ASP A 64 -2.33 -13.73 -17.66
C ASP A 64 -3.52 -13.35 -18.56
N SER A 65 -4.48 -14.27 -18.75
CA SER A 65 -5.70 -14.05 -19.54
C SER A 65 -6.88 -14.77 -18.93
N VAL A 66 -8.06 -14.12 -18.98
CA VAL A 66 -9.34 -14.71 -18.58
C VAL A 66 -9.91 -15.64 -19.65
N GLU A 67 -9.43 -15.59 -20.88
CA GLU A 67 -9.93 -16.38 -22.02
C GLU A 67 -9.82 -17.88 -21.77
N LYS A 68 -8.85 -18.32 -20.98
CA LYS A 68 -8.67 -19.74 -20.62
C LYS A 68 -9.82 -20.33 -19.79
N PHE A 69 -10.71 -19.49 -19.25
CA PHE A 69 -11.88 -19.93 -18.49
C PHE A 69 -13.15 -20.05 -19.35
N GLY A 70 -13.08 -19.72 -20.65
CA GLY A 70 -14.22 -19.79 -21.58
C GLY A 70 -15.41 -18.93 -21.10
N ASP A 71 -16.58 -19.54 -21.01
CA ASP A 71 -17.82 -18.86 -20.58
C ASP A 71 -18.06 -18.88 -19.06
N ALA A 72 -17.15 -19.45 -18.30
CA ALA A 72 -17.27 -19.47 -16.84
C ALA A 72 -17.30 -18.05 -16.25
N PRO A 73 -18.11 -17.78 -15.20
CA PRO A 73 -18.06 -16.51 -14.49
C PRO A 73 -16.69 -16.29 -13.82
N VAL A 74 -16.07 -15.15 -14.08
CA VAL A 74 -14.75 -14.80 -13.53
C VAL A 74 -14.83 -13.50 -12.76
N ILE A 75 -14.30 -13.49 -11.53
CA ILE A 75 -14.09 -12.28 -10.72
C ILE A 75 -12.61 -11.93 -10.80
N ILE A 76 -12.29 -10.81 -11.44
CA ILE A 76 -10.93 -10.26 -11.50
C ILE A 76 -10.70 -9.43 -10.25
N ALA A 77 -9.82 -9.92 -9.37
CA ALA A 77 -9.43 -9.27 -8.12
C ALA A 77 -7.90 -9.12 -8.04
N THR A 78 -7.28 -8.71 -9.14
CA THR A 78 -5.82 -8.60 -9.30
C THR A 78 -5.23 -7.36 -8.61
N GLY A 79 -6.08 -6.49 -8.08
CA GLY A 79 -5.69 -5.36 -7.24
C GLY A 79 -4.95 -4.26 -8.00
N SER A 80 -3.87 -3.79 -7.40
CA SER A 80 -3.10 -2.63 -7.88
C SER A 80 -1.60 -2.83 -7.69
N VAL A 81 -0.82 -2.01 -8.39
CA VAL A 81 0.64 -1.95 -8.28
C VAL A 81 1.07 -0.57 -7.79
N PRO A 82 2.19 -0.46 -7.05
CA PRO A 82 2.72 0.84 -6.63
C PRO A 82 3.00 1.76 -7.82
N ARG A 83 2.73 3.04 -7.65
CA ARG A 83 3.14 4.06 -8.60
C ARG A 83 4.62 4.38 -8.41
N VAL A 84 5.43 4.17 -9.44
CA VAL A 84 6.84 4.50 -9.44
C VAL A 84 7.07 5.87 -10.09
N MET A 85 7.81 6.75 -9.45
CA MET A 85 8.15 8.09 -9.95
C MET A 85 9.39 8.06 -10.87
N LYS A 86 9.30 7.36 -12.00
CA LYS A 86 10.42 7.14 -12.95
C LYS A 86 11.06 8.41 -13.49
N ASN A 87 10.35 9.53 -13.42
CA ASN A 87 10.84 10.85 -13.85
C ASN A 87 11.70 11.57 -12.81
N ILE A 88 11.82 11.02 -11.60
CA ILE A 88 12.65 11.60 -10.53
C ILE A 88 14.05 10.96 -10.57
N PRO A 89 15.13 11.75 -10.72
CA PRO A 89 16.48 11.24 -10.62
C PRO A 89 16.72 10.52 -9.28
N GLY A 90 17.32 9.33 -9.33
CA GLY A 90 17.59 8.52 -8.14
C GLY A 90 16.37 7.78 -7.58
N HIS A 91 15.24 7.74 -8.32
CA HIS A 91 14.01 7.04 -7.87
C HIS A 91 14.25 5.56 -7.55
N GLU A 92 15.23 4.92 -8.16
CA GLU A 92 15.62 3.52 -7.93
C GLU A 92 16.16 3.27 -6.52
N ARG A 93 16.54 4.33 -5.78
CA ARG A 93 16.95 4.26 -4.36
C ARG A 93 15.77 4.30 -3.41
N MET A 94 14.57 4.66 -3.89
CA MET A 94 13.39 4.64 -3.04
C MET A 94 12.93 3.21 -2.76
N ILE A 95 12.54 2.98 -1.54
CA ILE A 95 11.87 1.77 -1.09
C ILE A 95 10.36 1.97 -1.31
N GLU A 96 9.72 1.06 -2.00
CA GLU A 96 8.26 1.09 -2.11
C GLU A 96 7.60 0.87 -0.75
N ALA A 97 6.49 1.56 -0.50
CA ALA A 97 5.76 1.45 0.77
C ALA A 97 5.40 0.00 1.11
N CYS A 98 4.96 -0.79 0.11
CA CYS A 98 4.66 -2.21 0.32
C CYS A 98 5.89 -3.05 0.65
N ASP A 99 7.05 -2.73 0.09
CA ASP A 99 8.29 -3.46 0.40
C ASP A 99 8.71 -3.23 1.85
N TYR A 100 8.64 -1.97 2.33
CA TYR A 100 8.86 -1.66 3.74
C TYR A 100 7.86 -2.41 4.64
N LEU A 101 6.57 -2.34 4.34
CA LEU A 101 5.52 -3.01 5.10
C LEU A 101 5.62 -4.55 5.04
N ASN A 102 6.26 -5.11 4.03
CA ASN A 102 6.59 -6.54 3.94
C ASN A 102 7.92 -6.91 4.62
N GLY A 103 8.56 -5.97 5.35
CA GLY A 103 9.71 -6.24 6.18
C GLY A 103 11.07 -5.84 5.58
N ARG A 104 11.10 -4.97 4.55
CA ARG A 104 12.35 -4.40 4.07
C ARG A 104 12.88 -3.39 5.10
N ASP A 105 14.09 -3.61 5.54
CA ASP A 105 14.74 -2.75 6.53
C ASP A 105 15.02 -1.34 6.00
N VAL A 106 14.97 -0.36 6.91
CA VAL A 106 15.30 1.05 6.69
C VAL A 106 16.23 1.56 7.78
N GLY A 107 17.01 2.59 7.46
CA GLY A 107 17.91 3.25 8.40
C GLY A 107 17.20 4.02 9.52
N GLU A 108 17.93 4.86 10.21
CA GLU A 108 17.45 5.65 11.36
C GLU A 108 16.62 6.86 10.91
N ARG A 109 17.15 7.64 9.95
CA ARG A 109 16.50 8.83 9.38
C ARG A 109 15.79 8.44 8.10
N VAL A 110 14.46 8.50 8.10
CA VAL A 110 13.65 8.03 6.97
C VAL A 110 12.81 9.16 6.41
N VAL A 111 12.98 9.48 5.14
CA VAL A 111 12.07 10.40 4.43
C VAL A 111 10.94 9.61 3.78
N VAL A 112 9.71 9.94 4.14
CA VAL A 112 8.49 9.37 3.53
C VAL A 112 7.95 10.35 2.52
N ILE A 113 7.97 9.98 1.25
CA ILE A 113 7.43 10.76 0.13
C ILE A 113 5.97 10.39 -0.10
N GLY A 114 5.09 11.34 0.20
CA GLY A 114 3.63 11.19 0.15
C GLY A 114 3.01 11.08 1.53
N GLY A 115 2.33 12.13 1.96
CA GLY A 115 1.60 12.27 3.23
C GLY A 115 0.13 11.85 3.13
N GLY A 116 -0.22 10.91 2.24
CA GLY A 116 -1.51 10.24 2.24
C GLY A 116 -1.68 9.34 3.47
N LEU A 117 -2.80 8.60 3.57
CA LEU A 117 -3.06 7.73 4.72
C LEU A 117 -1.91 6.74 4.94
N THR A 118 -1.53 5.97 3.91
CA THR A 118 -0.46 4.97 4.02
C THR A 118 0.88 5.58 4.42
N GLY A 119 1.29 6.70 3.80
CA GLY A 119 2.57 7.34 4.14
C GLY A 119 2.58 7.93 5.55
N SER A 120 1.46 8.49 5.99
CA SER A 120 1.31 8.97 7.37
C SER A 120 1.31 7.82 8.38
N GLU A 121 0.63 6.70 8.09
CA GLU A 121 0.66 5.50 8.95
C GLU A 121 2.07 4.91 9.04
N ILE A 122 2.82 4.85 7.92
CA ILE A 122 4.23 4.42 7.90
C ILE A 122 5.09 5.34 8.76
N ALA A 123 4.96 6.67 8.61
CA ALA A 123 5.73 7.62 9.41
C ALA A 123 5.41 7.48 10.91
N TYR A 124 4.14 7.27 11.25
CA TYR A 124 3.70 6.98 12.61
C TYR A 124 4.35 5.71 13.16
N GLU A 125 4.30 4.60 12.42
CA GLU A 125 4.94 3.34 12.81
C GLU A 125 6.47 3.49 12.99
N LEU A 126 7.15 4.19 12.07
CA LEU A 126 8.58 4.47 12.18
C LEU A 126 8.92 5.23 13.47
N ALA A 127 8.12 6.24 13.82
CA ALA A 127 8.31 6.99 15.05
C ALA A 127 8.05 6.13 16.31
N LEU A 128 7.04 5.25 16.29
CA LEU A 128 6.80 4.28 17.37
C LEU A 128 7.97 3.31 17.55
N GLN A 129 8.69 2.99 16.46
CA GLN A 129 9.91 2.16 16.50
C GLN A 129 11.15 2.95 16.97
N GLY A 130 11.02 4.22 17.31
CA GLY A 130 12.11 5.10 17.75
C GLY A 130 12.96 5.65 16.60
N LYS A 131 12.55 5.47 15.35
CA LYS A 131 13.22 6.07 14.17
C LYS A 131 12.80 7.53 14.01
N ARG A 132 13.48 8.24 13.10
CA ARG A 132 13.27 9.66 12.83
C ARG A 132 12.64 9.86 11.44
N PRO A 133 11.32 9.72 11.31
CA PRO A 133 10.64 9.97 10.04
C PRO A 133 10.55 11.47 9.75
N VAL A 134 10.56 11.78 8.46
CA VAL A 134 10.24 13.11 7.91
C VAL A 134 9.21 12.89 6.80
N ILE A 135 8.11 13.62 6.79
CA ILE A 135 7.08 13.51 5.75
C ILE A 135 7.24 14.65 4.75
N VAL A 136 7.24 14.31 3.46
CA VAL A 136 7.19 15.29 2.36
C VAL A 136 5.89 15.07 1.59
N GLU A 137 5.02 16.08 1.56
CA GLU A 137 3.73 16.02 0.90
C GLU A 137 3.55 17.21 -0.05
N MET A 138 3.13 16.94 -1.29
CA MET A 138 2.91 17.98 -2.31
C MET A 138 1.62 18.78 -2.11
N LYS A 139 0.67 18.26 -1.35
CA LYS A 139 -0.56 18.95 -0.98
C LYS A 139 -0.34 19.84 0.23
N ASN A 140 -1.34 20.66 0.52
CA ASN A 140 -1.33 21.59 1.64
C ASN A 140 -1.76 20.96 2.98
N ASP A 141 -2.01 19.66 3.01
CA ASP A 141 -2.43 18.94 4.21
C ASP A 141 -2.11 17.45 4.12
N LEU A 142 -1.90 16.79 5.28
CA LEU A 142 -1.78 15.35 5.39
C LEU A 142 -3.15 14.68 5.26
N VAL A 143 -3.13 13.45 4.72
CA VAL A 143 -4.33 12.62 4.56
C VAL A 143 -5.48 13.37 3.89
N ALA A 144 -5.14 14.19 2.89
CA ALA A 144 -6.08 15.07 2.18
C ALA A 144 -6.92 14.35 1.10
N GLN A 145 -7.01 13.02 1.13
CA GLN A 145 -7.87 12.24 0.25
C GLN A 145 -9.29 12.13 0.78
N LYS A 146 -10.26 12.08 -0.15
CA LYS A 146 -11.67 11.85 0.21
C LYS A 146 -11.89 10.41 0.69
N GLY A 147 -12.86 10.21 1.58
CA GLY A 147 -13.28 8.89 2.05
C GLY A 147 -12.48 8.33 3.25
N VAL A 148 -11.48 9.06 3.74
CA VAL A 148 -10.80 8.71 4.98
C VAL A 148 -11.62 9.20 6.17
N CYS A 149 -11.75 8.37 7.20
CA CYS A 149 -12.40 8.74 8.45
C CYS A 149 -11.68 9.94 9.09
N LEU A 150 -12.44 10.96 9.46
CA LEU A 150 -11.90 12.17 10.06
C LEU A 150 -11.13 11.87 11.35
N ALA A 151 -11.59 10.91 12.16
CA ALA A 151 -10.90 10.50 13.38
C ALA A 151 -9.47 10.02 13.11
N ASN A 152 -9.25 9.23 12.04
CA ASN A 152 -7.91 8.76 11.68
C ASN A 152 -7.02 9.91 11.18
N SER A 153 -7.56 10.78 10.34
CA SER A 153 -6.78 11.87 9.76
C SER A 153 -6.41 12.94 10.77
N SER A 154 -7.34 13.36 11.66
CA SER A 154 -7.05 14.30 12.72
C SER A 154 -6.08 13.73 13.74
N TYR A 155 -6.27 12.48 14.16
CA TYR A 155 -5.35 11.81 15.08
C TYR A 155 -3.90 11.85 14.58
N LEU A 156 -3.65 11.49 13.32
CA LEU A 156 -2.31 11.47 12.76
C LEU A 156 -1.70 12.88 12.69
N ARG A 157 -2.48 13.89 12.27
CA ARG A 157 -2.00 15.30 12.22
C ARG A 157 -1.62 15.81 13.60
N GLU A 158 -2.52 15.66 14.57
CA GLU A 158 -2.30 16.10 15.96
C GLU A 158 -1.14 15.35 16.60
N TRP A 159 -1.00 14.06 16.31
CA TRP A 159 0.09 13.27 16.84
C TRP A 159 1.46 13.72 16.29
N PHE A 160 1.57 14.00 14.99
CA PHE A 160 2.82 14.50 14.40
C PHE A 160 3.19 15.88 14.92
N GLU A 161 2.21 16.76 15.12
CA GLU A 161 2.44 18.07 15.73
C GLU A 161 2.92 17.94 17.18
N LEU A 162 2.24 17.13 17.99
CA LEU A 162 2.58 16.91 19.40
C LEU A 162 3.98 16.30 19.60
N HIS A 163 4.40 15.42 18.68
CA HIS A 163 5.70 14.73 18.76
C HIS A 163 6.77 15.37 17.88
N GLU A 164 6.50 16.57 17.37
CA GLU A 164 7.45 17.37 16.58
C GLU A 164 8.04 16.63 15.38
N VAL A 165 7.25 15.71 14.76
CA VAL A 165 7.66 15.02 13.54
C VAL A 165 7.70 16.01 12.39
N PRO A 166 8.84 16.18 11.69
CA PRO A 166 8.92 17.15 10.60
C PRO A 166 8.02 16.81 9.44
N VAL A 167 7.14 17.75 9.05
CA VAL A 167 6.22 17.63 7.92
C VAL A 167 6.43 18.80 6.97
N TYR A 168 6.82 18.50 5.74
CA TYR A 168 6.99 19.47 4.66
C TYR A 168 5.78 19.39 3.72
N LEU A 169 4.79 20.26 3.94
CA LEU A 169 3.62 20.41 3.07
C LEU A 169 3.94 21.28 1.85
N GLU A 170 3.10 21.20 0.81
CA GLU A 170 3.26 21.94 -0.45
C GLU A 170 4.69 21.81 -1.03
N THR A 171 5.33 20.65 -0.78
CA THR A 171 6.73 20.38 -1.09
C THR A 171 6.82 19.15 -2.00
N LYS A 172 7.55 19.27 -3.10
CA LYS A 172 7.68 18.22 -4.12
C LYS A 172 9.07 17.64 -4.10
N LEU A 173 9.18 16.31 -4.21
CA LEU A 173 10.44 15.64 -4.44
C LEU A 173 11.00 16.03 -5.81
N LYS A 174 12.27 16.41 -5.86
CA LYS A 174 13.01 16.74 -7.08
C LYS A 174 14.06 15.70 -7.43
N GLU A 175 14.78 15.16 -6.45
CA GLU A 175 15.87 14.21 -6.63
C GLU A 175 16.07 13.36 -5.36
N VAL A 176 16.46 12.09 -5.54
CA VAL A 176 16.92 11.22 -4.44
C VAL A 176 18.40 10.98 -4.59
N LYS A 177 19.18 11.46 -3.61
CA LYS A 177 20.63 11.23 -3.51
C LYS A 177 20.92 10.02 -2.60
N GLU A 178 22.19 9.72 -2.42
CA GLU A 178 22.62 8.59 -1.59
C GLU A 178 22.26 8.76 -0.11
N HIS A 179 22.43 9.99 0.41
CA HIS A 179 22.20 10.29 1.83
C HIS A 179 21.28 11.49 2.08
N SER A 180 20.52 11.90 1.08
CA SER A 180 19.55 13.00 1.18
C SER A 180 18.51 12.94 0.07
N VAL A 181 17.45 13.73 0.23
CA VAL A 181 16.54 14.08 -0.86
C VAL A 181 16.58 15.58 -1.11
N ILE A 182 16.47 15.99 -2.37
CA ILE A 182 16.22 17.38 -2.76
C ILE A 182 14.73 17.54 -3.02
N CYS A 183 14.15 18.51 -2.34
CA CYS A 183 12.75 18.87 -2.49
C CYS A 183 12.63 20.34 -2.92
N THR A 184 11.49 20.71 -3.50
CA THR A 184 11.18 22.09 -3.88
C THR A 184 9.85 22.48 -3.20
N ASP A 185 9.88 23.55 -2.42
CA ASP A 185 8.69 24.11 -1.77
C ASP A 185 7.80 24.89 -2.76
N LYS A 186 6.65 25.39 -2.27
CA LYS A 186 5.69 26.17 -3.08
C LYS A 186 6.26 27.48 -3.65
N THR A 187 7.35 28.00 -3.07
CA THR A 187 8.01 29.24 -3.55
C THR A 187 9.06 28.95 -4.63
N GLY A 188 9.34 27.68 -4.90
CA GLY A 188 10.43 27.25 -5.80
C GLY A 188 11.78 27.13 -5.11
N LYS A 189 11.86 27.32 -3.79
CA LYS A 189 13.10 27.16 -3.04
C LYS A 189 13.43 25.69 -2.86
N GLU A 190 14.68 25.34 -3.12
CA GLU A 190 15.19 24.00 -2.87
C GLU A 190 15.53 23.78 -1.40
N ILE A 191 15.17 22.61 -0.91
CA ILE A 191 15.41 22.14 0.45
C ILE A 191 16.11 20.78 0.34
N GLU A 192 17.26 20.63 0.98
CA GLU A 192 17.92 19.33 1.10
C GLU A 192 17.60 18.71 2.47
N ILE A 193 17.08 17.50 2.48
CA ILE A 193 16.69 16.77 3.69
C ILE A 193 17.60 15.54 3.82
N PRO A 194 18.51 15.50 4.82
CA PRO A 194 19.39 14.35 5.05
C PRO A 194 18.59 13.12 5.50
N CYS A 195 18.92 11.95 4.95
CA CYS A 195 18.27 10.69 5.31
C CYS A 195 19.18 9.49 5.04
N ASP A 196 18.81 8.36 5.67
CA ASP A 196 19.46 7.06 5.46
C ASP A 196 18.63 6.18 4.53
N SER A 197 17.32 6.45 4.45
CA SER A 197 16.38 5.73 3.57
C SER A 197 15.27 6.65 3.11
N VAL A 198 14.71 6.34 1.94
CA VAL A 198 13.55 7.04 1.36
C VAL A 198 12.45 6.04 1.06
N ILE A 199 11.25 6.26 1.58
CA ILE A 199 10.07 5.44 1.29
C ILE A 199 9.14 6.22 0.36
N GLY A 200 8.78 5.60 -0.78
CA GLY A 200 7.81 6.13 -1.73
C GLY A 200 6.39 5.66 -1.41
N SER A 201 5.52 6.57 -0.99
CA SER A 201 4.09 6.30 -0.72
C SER A 201 3.19 7.20 -1.56
N VAL A 202 3.36 7.14 -2.89
CA VAL A 202 2.73 8.06 -3.85
C VAL A 202 1.49 7.48 -4.55
N GLY A 203 0.91 6.44 -3.95
CA GLY A 203 -0.32 5.80 -4.40
C GLY A 203 -0.10 4.60 -5.31
N TYR A 204 -1.21 4.08 -5.82
CA TYR A 204 -1.28 2.84 -6.59
C TYR A 204 -1.93 3.07 -7.95
N LEU A 205 -1.64 2.21 -8.89
CA LEU A 205 -2.31 2.11 -10.18
C LEU A 205 -3.08 0.79 -10.25
N PRO A 206 -4.33 0.78 -10.73
CA PRO A 206 -5.04 -0.47 -11.00
C PRO A 206 -4.24 -1.37 -11.94
N ASN A 207 -4.23 -2.66 -11.65
CA ASN A 207 -3.57 -3.68 -12.49
C ASN A 207 -4.55 -4.78 -12.88
N PRO A 208 -5.68 -4.46 -13.54
CA PRO A 208 -6.65 -5.45 -13.94
C PRO A 208 -6.14 -6.23 -15.15
N LEU A 209 -6.51 -7.51 -15.22
CA LEU A 209 -6.49 -8.25 -16.48
C LEU A 209 -7.48 -7.63 -17.45
N GLU A 210 -7.24 -7.81 -18.74
CA GLU A 210 -8.16 -7.32 -19.77
C GLU A 210 -9.54 -7.93 -19.60
N ARG A 211 -10.58 -7.08 -19.51
CA ARG A 211 -11.97 -7.51 -19.37
C ARG A 211 -12.56 -7.82 -20.72
N LYS A 212 -12.46 -9.09 -21.14
CA LYS A 212 -13.11 -9.60 -22.35
C LYS A 212 -14.10 -10.69 -21.99
N GLY A 213 -15.39 -10.50 -22.30
CA GLY A 213 -16.45 -11.48 -22.08
C GLY A 213 -17.66 -10.95 -21.31
N LYS A 214 -18.76 -11.69 -21.35
CA LYS A 214 -20.04 -11.30 -20.74
C LYS A 214 -20.10 -11.55 -19.23
N ASN A 215 -19.37 -12.55 -18.73
CA ASN A 215 -19.43 -13.03 -17.35
C ASN A 215 -18.17 -12.64 -16.57
N ILE A 216 -17.56 -11.47 -16.88
CA ILE A 216 -16.34 -10.99 -16.24
C ILE A 216 -16.68 -9.82 -15.31
N TYR A 217 -16.34 -9.96 -14.05
CA TYR A 217 -16.58 -8.98 -12.99
C TYR A 217 -15.25 -8.46 -12.46
N LEU A 218 -15.09 -7.14 -12.38
CA LEU A 218 -13.88 -6.47 -11.84
C LEU A 218 -14.21 -5.90 -10.46
N VAL A 219 -13.35 -6.15 -9.49
CA VAL A 219 -13.39 -5.61 -8.11
C VAL A 219 -12.07 -4.98 -7.70
#